data_d9b8238aaa5c47dea9826f97c8eb7c25
#
_entry.id   d9b8238aaa5c47dea9826f97c8eb7c25
#
_cell.length_a   1.000
_cell.length_b   1.000
_cell.length_c   1.000
_cell.angle_alpha   90.00
_cell.angle_beta   90.00
_cell.angle_gamma   90.00
#
_symmetry.space_group_name_H-M   'P 1'
#
loop_
_entity.id
_entity.type
_entity.pdbx_description
1 polymer ?
#
loop_
_entity_poly.entity_id
_entity_poly.type
_entity_poly.pdbx_seq_one_letter_code
_entity_poly.pdbx_strand_id
1 'polypeptide(L)'
;MNTTALSMSRLYDRMLNCPVAVISGCRTYNDKAIIADYGLKEATKILELNATIEGEKKEEVEALLKPFVLTNTDNEKRTKWLRKKLDLYKGYIGYKIVKGYYREAGMPQANIETSFICFELKPFHNKNQFKDIIVNLGREFNQDSIIINSHKDKRGAVFTLICTTHYPYLMLDGKKQDSENPLLN
;
A
#
# COMPACT_ATOMS: atom_id res chain seq x y z
N MET A 1 -12.71 -25.50 8.62
CA MET A 1 -11.44 -25.30 9.33
C MET A 1 -11.57 -24.01 10.12
N ASN A 2 -11.57 -24.10 11.44
CA ASN A 2 -11.68 -22.95 12.33
C ASN A 2 -10.45 -22.05 12.15
N THR A 3 -10.63 -20.90 11.57
CA THR A 3 -9.64 -19.80 11.61
C THR A 3 -9.60 -19.30 13.05
N THR A 4 -8.77 -19.93 13.86
CA THR A 4 -8.49 -19.46 15.21
C THR A 4 -7.99 -18.03 15.11
N ALA A 5 -8.74 -17.10 15.65
CA ALA A 5 -8.33 -15.71 15.72
C ALA A 5 -6.95 -15.66 16.38
N LEU A 6 -5.91 -15.31 15.62
CA LEU A 6 -4.59 -15.06 16.19
C LEU A 6 -4.76 -13.97 17.25
N SER A 7 -4.39 -14.27 18.49
CA SER A 7 -4.34 -13.25 19.53
C SER A 7 -3.34 -12.17 19.11
N MET A 8 -3.48 -10.94 19.60
CA MET A 8 -2.56 -9.83 19.29
C MET A 8 -1.10 -10.20 19.64
N SER A 9 -0.89 -10.95 20.74
CA SER A 9 0.45 -11.43 21.09
C SER A 9 1.05 -12.35 20.03
N ARG A 10 0.27 -13.30 19.50
CA ARG A 10 0.76 -14.19 18.43
C ARG A 10 1.01 -13.45 17.12
N LEU A 11 0.21 -12.41 16.82
CA LEU A 11 0.46 -11.55 15.68
C LEU A 11 1.78 -10.80 15.87
N TYR A 12 2.00 -10.22 17.05
CA TYR A 12 3.24 -9.53 17.40
C TYR A 12 4.45 -10.45 17.32
N ASP A 13 4.37 -11.66 17.88
CA ASP A 13 5.44 -12.66 17.80
C ASP A 13 5.78 -13.01 16.34
N ARG A 14 4.76 -13.12 15.47
CA ARG A 14 5.00 -13.33 14.04
C ARG A 14 5.67 -12.11 13.39
N MET A 15 5.23 -10.89 13.70
CA MET A 15 5.86 -9.67 13.19
C MET A 15 7.34 -9.57 13.55
N LEU A 16 7.73 -10.13 14.70
CA LEU A 16 9.13 -10.16 15.13
C LEU A 16 9.93 -11.32 14.51
N ASN A 17 9.28 -12.41 14.11
CA ASN A 17 9.98 -13.68 13.81
C ASN A 17 9.85 -14.14 12.35
N CYS A 18 8.96 -13.56 11.56
CA CYS A 18 8.72 -13.92 10.16
C CYS A 18 8.73 -12.68 9.28
N PRO A 19 8.95 -12.80 7.97
CA PRO A 19 8.64 -11.75 7.02
C PRO A 19 7.17 -11.38 7.12
N VAL A 20 6.91 -10.08 7.28
CA VAL A 20 5.57 -9.50 7.42
C VAL A 20 5.46 -8.29 6.51
N ALA A 21 4.28 -8.10 5.94
CA ALA A 21 3.97 -6.93 5.14
C ALA A 21 2.57 -6.41 5.45
N VAL A 22 2.36 -5.12 5.25
CA VAL A 22 1.04 -4.50 5.28
C VAL A 22 0.71 -3.96 3.90
N ILE A 23 -0.42 -4.39 3.36
CA ILE A 23 -0.90 -3.98 2.05
C ILE A 23 -2.40 -3.70 2.11
N SER A 24 -2.87 -2.72 1.33
CA SER A 24 -4.28 -2.38 1.21
C SER A 24 -4.79 -2.52 -0.23
N GLY A 25 -6.08 -2.70 -0.40
CA GLY A 25 -6.74 -2.57 -1.69
C GLY A 25 -7.36 -1.18 -1.90
N CYS A 26 -7.42 -0.37 -0.85
CA CYS A 26 -8.06 0.95 -0.87
C CYS A 26 -7.20 1.99 -1.60
N ARG A 27 -7.86 2.96 -2.22
CA ARG A 27 -7.25 4.05 -2.94
C ARG A 27 -8.20 5.25 -2.93
N THR A 28 -7.66 6.47 -2.93
CA THR A 28 -8.47 7.68 -3.01
C THR A 28 -8.95 7.93 -4.43
N TYR A 29 -8.04 7.81 -5.40
CA TYR A 29 -8.33 8.09 -6.80
C TYR A 29 -8.14 6.88 -7.70
N ASN A 30 -8.82 6.89 -8.86
CA ASN A 30 -8.63 5.94 -9.93
C ASN A 30 -7.50 6.42 -10.87
N ASP A 31 -6.26 6.13 -10.53
CA ASP A 31 -5.08 6.58 -11.28
C ASP A 31 -5.13 6.17 -12.75
N LYS A 32 -5.68 4.99 -13.06
CA LYS A 32 -5.81 4.52 -14.44
C LYS A 32 -6.74 5.39 -15.26
N ALA A 33 -7.83 5.85 -14.66
CA ALA A 33 -8.75 6.77 -15.33
C ALA A 33 -8.13 8.15 -15.51
N ILE A 34 -7.41 8.67 -14.50
CA ILE A 34 -6.67 9.93 -14.61
C ILE A 34 -5.64 9.85 -15.74
N ILE A 35 -4.88 8.76 -15.80
CA ILE A 35 -3.88 8.56 -16.86
C ILE A 35 -4.54 8.45 -18.25
N ALA A 36 -5.70 7.82 -18.33
CA ALA A 36 -6.43 7.70 -19.60
C ALA A 36 -6.90 9.08 -20.12
N ASP A 37 -7.33 9.96 -19.23
CA ASP A 37 -7.86 11.28 -19.59
C ASP A 37 -6.76 12.31 -19.85
N TYR A 38 -5.70 12.33 -19.02
CA TYR A 38 -4.66 13.37 -19.07
C TYR A 38 -3.33 12.89 -19.66
N GLY A 39 -3.15 11.59 -19.85
CA GLY A 39 -1.86 10.97 -20.16
C GLY A 39 -0.94 10.88 -18.92
N LEU A 40 0.02 9.96 -18.98
CA LEU A 40 0.87 9.63 -17.82
C LEU A 40 1.59 10.86 -17.22
N LYS A 41 2.19 11.68 -18.05
CA LYS A 41 3.01 12.83 -17.61
C LYS A 41 2.18 13.87 -16.85
N GLU A 42 1.01 14.23 -17.38
CA GLU A 42 0.17 15.25 -16.77
C GLU A 42 -0.57 14.68 -15.54
N ALA A 43 -1.06 13.44 -15.60
CA ALA A 43 -1.62 12.74 -14.46
C ALA A 43 -0.64 12.71 -13.27
N THR A 44 0.64 12.43 -13.53
CA THR A 44 1.69 12.44 -12.50
C THR A 44 1.80 13.81 -11.85
N LYS A 45 1.88 14.88 -12.65
CA LYS A 45 1.95 16.26 -12.11
C LYS A 45 0.73 16.63 -11.27
N ILE A 46 -0.47 16.29 -11.74
CA ILE A 46 -1.73 16.60 -11.03
C ILE A 46 -1.72 15.91 -9.66
N LEU A 47 -1.34 14.63 -9.60
CA LEU A 47 -1.29 13.88 -8.35
C LEU A 47 -0.18 14.36 -7.41
N GLU A 48 0.99 14.73 -7.93
CA GLU A 48 2.08 15.34 -7.16
C GLU A 48 1.66 16.70 -6.59
N LEU A 49 1.01 17.54 -7.40
CA LEU A 49 0.47 18.81 -6.95
C LEU A 49 -0.57 18.60 -5.85
N ASN A 50 -1.49 17.66 -6.01
CA ASN A 50 -2.49 17.36 -4.99
C ASN A 50 -1.87 16.95 -3.65
N ALA A 51 -0.73 16.27 -3.67
CA ALA A 51 -0.02 15.83 -2.46
C ALA A 51 0.79 16.94 -1.77
N THR A 52 1.20 17.98 -2.52
CA THR A 52 2.19 18.96 -2.05
C THR A 52 1.65 20.37 -1.90
N ILE A 53 0.52 20.71 -2.57
CA ILE A 53 -0.01 22.07 -2.62
C ILE A 53 -0.99 22.33 -1.48
N GLU A 54 -1.02 23.57 -1.00
CA GLU A 54 -1.95 24.05 0.00
C GLU A 54 -2.67 25.33 -0.48
N GLY A 55 -3.76 25.71 0.18
CA GLY A 55 -4.52 26.92 -0.11
C GLY A 55 -5.44 26.79 -1.33
N GLU A 56 -5.78 27.93 -1.97
CA GLU A 56 -6.76 28.02 -3.07
C GLU A 56 -6.42 27.10 -4.26
N LYS A 57 -5.15 26.98 -4.61
CA LYS A 57 -4.71 26.09 -5.69
C LYS A 57 -4.97 24.62 -5.41
N LYS A 58 -5.09 24.22 -4.14
CA LYS A 58 -5.47 22.87 -3.75
C LYS A 58 -6.91 22.57 -4.16
N GLU A 59 -7.81 23.52 -3.96
CA GLU A 59 -9.22 23.38 -4.35
C GLU A 59 -9.37 23.20 -5.86
N GLU A 60 -8.57 23.90 -6.66
CA GLU A 60 -8.56 23.74 -8.12
C GLU A 60 -8.12 22.32 -8.52
N VAL A 61 -7.05 21.81 -7.93
CA VAL A 61 -6.54 20.45 -8.20
C VAL A 61 -7.51 19.39 -7.71
N GLU A 62 -8.12 19.57 -6.53
CA GLU A 62 -9.14 18.64 -6.01
C GLU A 62 -10.39 18.64 -6.91
N ALA A 63 -10.78 19.79 -7.47
CA ALA A 63 -11.88 19.87 -8.43
C ALA A 63 -11.59 19.06 -9.71
N LEU A 64 -10.36 19.10 -10.23
CA LEU A 64 -9.92 18.28 -11.35
C LEU A 64 -9.96 16.79 -11.04
N LEU A 65 -9.61 16.40 -9.81
CA LEU A 65 -9.55 15.00 -9.38
C LEU A 65 -10.91 14.45 -8.94
N LYS A 66 -11.89 15.30 -8.65
CA LYS A 66 -13.21 14.90 -8.16
C LYS A 66 -13.92 13.82 -8.99
N PRO A 67 -13.89 13.83 -10.34
CA PRO A 67 -14.50 12.79 -11.15
C PRO A 67 -13.87 11.41 -10.98
N PHE A 68 -12.65 11.36 -10.46
CA PHE A 68 -11.84 10.14 -10.33
C PHE A 68 -11.80 9.59 -8.91
N VAL A 69 -12.51 10.21 -7.97
CA VAL A 69 -12.58 9.73 -6.57
C VAL A 69 -13.25 8.37 -6.54
N LEU A 70 -12.56 7.38 -5.95
CA LEU A 70 -13.11 6.05 -5.74
C LEU A 70 -14.10 6.06 -4.57
N THR A 71 -15.27 5.47 -4.80
CA THR A 71 -16.28 5.31 -3.76
C THR A 71 -15.88 4.22 -2.75
N ASN A 72 -16.55 4.21 -1.59
CA ASN A 72 -16.42 3.11 -0.63
C ASN A 72 -16.74 1.74 -1.28
N THR A 73 -17.75 1.68 -2.16
CA THR A 73 -18.11 0.48 -2.90
C THR A 73 -16.98 0.01 -3.82
N ASP A 74 -16.28 0.94 -4.48
CA ASP A 74 -15.15 0.59 -5.33
C ASP A 74 -13.97 0.06 -4.50
N ASN A 75 -13.69 0.69 -3.38
CA ASN A 75 -12.67 0.23 -2.44
C ASN A 75 -13.00 -1.13 -1.81
N GLU A 76 -14.27 -1.42 -1.53
CA GLU A 76 -14.70 -2.77 -1.12
C GLU A 76 -14.48 -3.82 -2.22
N LYS A 77 -14.78 -3.49 -3.47
CA LYS A 77 -14.50 -4.40 -4.61
C LYS A 77 -13.00 -4.65 -4.74
N ARG A 78 -12.19 -3.61 -4.66
CA ARG A 78 -10.72 -3.70 -4.69
C ARG A 78 -10.19 -4.55 -3.55
N THR A 79 -10.69 -4.34 -2.32
CA THR A 79 -10.34 -5.14 -1.14
C THR A 79 -10.69 -6.62 -1.31
N LYS A 80 -11.89 -6.92 -1.83
CA LYS A 80 -12.28 -8.30 -2.17
C LYS A 80 -11.40 -8.92 -3.24
N TRP A 81 -10.96 -8.12 -4.21
CA TRP A 81 -10.06 -8.57 -5.27
C TRP A 81 -8.66 -8.86 -4.73
N LEU A 82 -8.10 -7.97 -3.92
CA LEU A 82 -6.81 -8.19 -3.25
C LEU A 82 -6.84 -9.47 -2.39
N ARG A 83 -7.92 -9.68 -1.64
CA ARG A 83 -8.13 -10.91 -0.89
C ARG A 83 -8.06 -12.15 -1.78
N LYS A 84 -8.77 -12.17 -2.91
CA LYS A 84 -8.72 -13.28 -3.87
C LYS A 84 -7.30 -13.53 -4.38
N LYS A 85 -6.53 -12.48 -4.64
CA LYS A 85 -5.12 -12.60 -5.06
C LYS A 85 -4.24 -13.20 -3.95
N LEU A 86 -4.40 -12.76 -2.72
CA LEU A 86 -3.70 -13.32 -1.56
C LEU A 86 -4.08 -14.79 -1.33
N ASP A 87 -5.34 -15.16 -1.53
CA ASP A 87 -5.83 -16.53 -1.39
C ASP A 87 -5.18 -17.52 -2.38
N LEU A 88 -4.62 -17.04 -3.50
CA LEU A 88 -3.81 -17.88 -4.41
C LEU A 88 -2.53 -18.40 -3.75
N TYR A 89 -2.05 -17.69 -2.74
CA TYR A 89 -0.82 -18.02 -2.02
C TYR A 89 -1.08 -18.61 -0.61
N LYS A 90 -2.32 -19.00 -0.29
CA LYS A 90 -2.75 -19.44 1.06
C LYS A 90 -1.92 -20.55 1.70
N GLY A 91 -1.13 -21.29 0.91
CA GLY A 91 -0.20 -22.31 1.43
C GLY A 91 1.10 -21.74 1.96
N TYR A 92 1.48 -20.54 1.55
CA TYR A 92 2.74 -19.87 1.86
C TYR A 92 2.53 -18.53 2.56
N ILE A 93 1.45 -17.81 2.24
CA ILE A 93 1.12 -16.51 2.81
C ILE A 93 -0.17 -16.64 3.60
N GLY A 94 -0.10 -16.29 4.89
CA GLY A 94 -1.27 -16.03 5.71
C GLY A 94 -1.51 -14.54 5.83
N TYR A 95 -2.74 -14.15 6.14
CA TYR A 95 -3.04 -12.75 6.39
C TYR A 95 -4.07 -12.57 7.48
N LYS A 96 -4.02 -11.38 8.13
CA LYS A 96 -5.05 -10.87 9.03
C LYS A 96 -5.61 -9.59 8.43
N ILE A 97 -6.94 -9.50 8.38
CA ILE A 97 -7.62 -8.28 7.97
C ILE A 97 -7.69 -7.35 9.18
N VAL A 98 -7.27 -6.12 8.99
CA VAL A 98 -7.33 -5.06 9.99
C VAL A 98 -8.03 -3.84 9.41
N LYS A 99 -8.72 -3.09 10.25
CA LYS A 99 -9.24 -1.77 9.90
C LYS A 99 -8.35 -0.73 10.57
N GLY A 100 -7.75 0.10 9.77
CA GLY A 100 -6.95 1.22 10.20
C GLY A 100 -7.69 2.54 10.02
N TYR A 101 -7.32 3.53 10.80
CA TYR A 101 -7.71 4.91 10.58
C TYR A 101 -6.51 5.62 9.99
N TYR A 102 -6.68 6.11 8.77
CA TYR A 102 -5.67 6.88 8.08
C TYR A 102 -6.18 8.30 7.88
N ARG A 103 -5.34 9.27 8.19
CA ARG A 103 -5.65 10.68 7.99
C ARG A 103 -4.55 11.31 7.15
N GLU A 104 -4.88 11.71 5.96
CA GLU A 104 -3.98 12.49 5.12
C GLU A 104 -3.81 13.90 5.70
N ALA A 105 -2.63 14.47 5.51
CA ALA A 105 -2.34 15.83 5.94
C ALA A 105 -3.36 16.80 5.28
N GLY A 106 -3.99 17.64 6.10
CA GLY A 106 -5.03 18.59 5.64
C GLY A 106 -6.46 18.04 5.55
N MET A 107 -6.69 16.74 5.72
CA MET A 107 -8.06 16.18 5.75
C MET A 107 -8.70 16.34 7.14
N PRO A 108 -9.96 16.83 7.23
CA PRO A 108 -10.64 17.05 8.50
C PRO A 108 -11.02 15.75 9.20
N GLN A 109 -11.23 14.67 8.46
CA GLN A 109 -11.66 13.38 8.98
C GLN A 109 -10.70 12.26 8.57
N ALA A 110 -10.53 11.29 9.48
CA ALA A 110 -9.78 10.07 9.17
C ALA A 110 -10.64 9.14 8.32
N ASN A 111 -10.06 8.56 7.28
CA ASN A 111 -10.66 7.53 6.47
C ASN A 111 -10.47 6.17 7.14
N ILE A 112 -11.48 5.31 7.07
CA ILE A 112 -11.37 3.92 7.50
C ILE A 112 -10.83 3.11 6.31
N GLU A 113 -9.67 2.53 6.51
CA GLU A 113 -9.04 1.70 5.50
C GLU A 113 -8.97 0.24 5.95
N THR A 114 -9.30 -0.66 5.03
CA THR A 114 -9.14 -2.10 5.25
C THR A 114 -7.80 -2.54 4.68
N SER A 115 -6.91 -2.98 5.57
CA SER A 115 -5.57 -3.46 5.22
C SER A 115 -5.40 -4.93 5.56
N PHE A 116 -4.44 -5.57 4.93
CA PHE A 116 -4.04 -6.95 5.17
C PHE A 116 -2.63 -6.95 5.77
N ILE A 117 -2.51 -7.49 6.98
CA ILE A 117 -1.22 -7.85 7.55
C ILE A 117 -0.90 -9.25 7.03
N CYS A 118 0.00 -9.33 6.06
CA CYS A 118 0.45 -10.57 5.44
C CYS A 118 1.70 -11.08 6.15
N PHE A 119 1.82 -12.40 6.28
CA PHE A 119 2.99 -13.04 6.91
C PHE A 119 3.31 -14.36 6.20
N GLU A 120 4.59 -14.66 6.14
CA GLU A 120 5.06 -15.92 5.59
C GLU A 120 4.68 -17.08 6.53
N LEU A 121 3.95 -18.08 6.00
CA LEU A 121 3.56 -19.29 6.73
C LEU A 121 4.61 -20.38 6.63
N LYS A 122 5.18 -20.50 5.43
CA LYS A 122 6.24 -21.45 5.09
C LYS A 122 7.29 -20.72 4.26
N PRO A 123 8.58 -20.98 4.48
CA PRO A 123 9.63 -20.39 3.66
C PRO A 123 9.42 -20.71 2.18
N PHE A 124 9.55 -19.70 1.35
CA PHE A 124 9.66 -19.88 -0.08
C PHE A 124 11.05 -20.41 -0.46
N HIS A 125 11.16 -21.07 -1.61
CA HIS A 125 12.46 -21.50 -2.12
C HIS A 125 13.42 -20.34 -2.36
N ASN A 126 12.90 -19.20 -2.85
CA ASN A 126 13.64 -17.96 -2.96
C ASN A 126 13.29 -17.06 -1.76
N LYS A 127 14.30 -16.63 -1.01
CA LYS A 127 14.14 -15.76 0.17
C LYS A 127 13.44 -14.43 -0.12
N ASN A 128 13.55 -13.93 -1.34
CA ASN A 128 12.91 -12.67 -1.74
C ASN A 128 11.48 -12.85 -2.25
N GLN A 129 11.04 -14.08 -2.49
CA GLN A 129 9.76 -14.35 -3.16
C GLN A 129 8.54 -13.79 -2.41
N PHE A 130 8.54 -13.82 -1.08
CA PHE A 130 7.49 -13.19 -0.28
C PHE A 130 7.42 -11.68 -0.58
N LYS A 131 8.58 -11.00 -0.52
CA LYS A 131 8.69 -9.56 -0.82
C LYS A 131 8.21 -9.26 -2.24
N ASP A 132 8.68 -10.03 -3.22
CA ASP A 132 8.36 -9.82 -4.64
C ASP A 132 6.86 -9.96 -4.91
N ILE A 133 6.19 -10.97 -4.32
CA ILE A 133 4.75 -11.15 -4.42
C ILE A 133 4.02 -9.94 -3.86
N ILE A 134 4.37 -9.48 -2.66
CA ILE A 134 3.69 -8.37 -2.01
C ILE A 134 3.93 -7.05 -2.78
N VAL A 135 5.15 -6.81 -3.25
CA VAL A 135 5.47 -5.63 -4.08
C VAL A 135 4.67 -5.64 -5.39
N ASN A 136 4.59 -6.79 -6.06
CA ASN A 136 3.82 -6.92 -7.29
C ASN A 136 2.32 -6.71 -7.06
N LEU A 137 1.77 -7.22 -5.95
CA LEU A 137 0.40 -6.92 -5.56
C LEU A 137 0.21 -5.44 -5.26
N GLY A 138 1.14 -4.79 -4.56
CA GLY A 138 1.12 -3.35 -4.33
C GLY A 138 1.02 -2.56 -5.63
N ARG A 139 1.83 -2.92 -6.63
CA ARG A 139 1.80 -2.32 -7.97
C ARG A 139 0.49 -2.60 -8.71
N GLU A 140 0.00 -3.84 -8.68
CA GLU A 140 -1.28 -4.21 -9.31
C GLU A 140 -2.45 -3.39 -8.76
N PHE A 141 -2.42 -3.10 -7.47
CA PHE A 141 -3.43 -2.31 -6.77
C PHE A 141 -3.11 -0.82 -6.69
N ASN A 142 -2.06 -0.35 -7.36
CA ASN A 142 -1.60 1.04 -7.36
C ASN A 142 -1.44 1.61 -5.95
N GLN A 143 -0.89 0.83 -5.02
CA GLN A 143 -0.59 1.34 -3.69
C GLN A 143 0.59 2.31 -3.77
N ASP A 144 0.51 3.43 -3.07
CA ASP A 144 1.64 4.38 -3.02
C ASP A 144 2.84 3.74 -2.35
N SER A 145 2.57 2.96 -1.31
CA SER A 145 3.61 2.25 -0.58
C SER A 145 3.05 1.01 0.10
N ILE A 146 3.94 0.11 0.42
CA ILE A 146 3.71 -1.04 1.29
C ILE A 146 4.72 -1.00 2.43
N ILE A 147 4.31 -1.45 3.60
CA ILE A 147 5.22 -1.65 4.71
C ILE A 147 5.65 -3.10 4.70
N ILE A 148 6.97 -3.35 4.73
CA ILE A 148 7.51 -4.71 4.77
C ILE A 148 8.59 -4.82 5.83
N ASN A 149 8.57 -5.91 6.59
CA ASN A 149 9.66 -6.29 7.47
C ASN A 149 10.56 -7.25 6.70
N SER A 150 11.72 -6.80 6.26
CA SER A 150 12.63 -7.58 5.42
C SER A 150 13.69 -8.33 6.21
N HIS A 151 14.03 -7.90 7.42
CA HIS A 151 15.04 -8.54 8.26
C HIS A 151 14.98 -8.05 9.70
N LYS A 152 15.65 -8.77 10.59
CA LYS A 152 15.93 -8.34 11.95
C LYS A 152 17.34 -7.75 12.03
N ASP A 153 17.46 -6.63 12.69
CA ASP A 153 18.73 -6.21 13.24
C ASP A 153 18.81 -6.58 14.74
N LYS A 154 19.94 -6.24 15.38
CA LYS A 154 20.15 -6.51 16.81
C LYS A 154 19.16 -5.79 17.72
N ARG A 155 18.40 -4.82 17.20
CA ARG A 155 17.43 -3.97 17.92
C ARG A 155 15.99 -4.42 17.72
N GLY A 156 15.73 -5.34 16.81
CA GLY A 156 14.40 -5.88 16.54
C GLY A 156 14.04 -5.93 15.05
N ALA A 157 12.74 -5.96 14.76
CA ALA A 157 12.24 -5.95 13.40
C ALA A 157 12.42 -4.57 12.75
N VAL A 158 13.06 -4.53 11.59
CA VAL A 158 13.20 -3.33 10.77
C VAL A 158 12.10 -3.33 9.71
N PHE A 159 11.23 -2.34 9.77
CA PHE A 159 10.19 -2.12 8.78
C PHE A 159 10.69 -1.14 7.73
N THR A 160 10.54 -1.53 6.47
CA THR A 160 10.88 -0.70 5.32
C THR A 160 9.60 -0.31 4.60
N LEU A 161 9.44 0.98 4.33
CA LEU A 161 8.42 1.48 3.43
C LEU A 161 8.93 1.35 2.00
N ILE A 162 8.22 0.58 1.18
CA ILE A 162 8.56 0.39 -0.23
C ILE A 162 7.55 1.15 -1.07
N CYS A 163 8.02 2.13 -1.84
CA CYS A 163 7.22 2.80 -2.84
C CYS A 163 6.87 1.82 -3.96
N THR A 164 5.60 1.68 -4.27
CA THR A 164 5.10 0.76 -5.30
C THR A 164 4.46 1.48 -6.48
N THR A 165 4.27 2.79 -6.38
CA THR A 165 3.78 3.63 -7.47
C THR A 165 4.89 3.92 -8.46
N HIS A 166 4.50 4.30 -9.68
CA HIS A 166 5.42 4.83 -10.69
C HIS A 166 5.90 6.25 -10.37
N TYR A 167 5.48 6.81 -9.23
CA TYR A 167 5.90 8.13 -8.76
C TYR A 167 7.20 7.99 -7.97
N PRO A 168 8.32 8.58 -8.43
CA PRO A 168 9.64 8.38 -7.82
C PRO A 168 9.83 9.10 -6.48
N TYR A 169 8.80 9.78 -5.95
CA TYR A 169 8.97 10.64 -4.79
C TYR A 169 7.97 10.32 -3.68
N LEU A 170 8.44 9.67 -2.64
CA LEU A 170 7.79 9.66 -1.33
C LEU A 170 8.59 10.55 -0.39
N MET A 171 7.91 11.52 0.19
CA MET A 171 8.48 12.33 1.28
C MET A 171 8.25 11.57 2.58
N LEU A 172 9.27 10.88 3.08
CA LEU A 172 9.34 10.41 4.45
C LEU A 172 10.12 11.45 5.26
N ASP A 173 9.52 11.98 6.31
CA ASP A 173 10.11 12.98 7.20
C ASP A 173 10.65 14.25 6.49
N GLY A 174 9.93 14.72 5.46
CA GLY A 174 10.31 15.93 4.73
C GLY A 174 11.58 15.82 3.86
N LYS A 175 12.14 14.63 3.71
CA LYS A 175 13.28 14.38 2.81
C LYS A 175 12.85 13.54 1.61
N LYS A 176 13.23 13.98 0.41
CA LYS A 176 13.14 13.16 -0.81
C LYS A 176 14.02 11.93 -0.61
N GLN A 177 13.43 10.74 -0.62
CA GLN A 177 14.17 9.51 -0.81
C GLN A 177 14.04 9.16 -2.29
N ASP A 178 15.15 9.26 -3.03
CA ASP A 178 15.24 8.70 -4.36
C ASP A 178 15.09 7.19 -4.23
N SER A 179 13.92 6.68 -4.66
CA SER A 179 13.77 5.25 -4.80
C SER A 179 14.53 4.85 -6.06
N GLU A 180 15.71 4.27 -5.91
CA GLU A 180 16.30 3.47 -6.97
C GLU A 180 15.29 2.39 -7.35
N ASN A 181 14.62 2.59 -8.47
CA ASN A 181 13.72 1.60 -9.03
C ASN A 181 14.56 0.64 -9.86
N PRO A 182 14.85 -0.59 -9.35
CA PRO A 182 15.72 -1.53 -10.06
C PRO A 182 15.10 -2.14 -11.32
N LEU A 183 13.92 -1.68 -11.76
CA LEU A 183 13.19 -2.21 -12.91
C LEU A 183 13.07 -1.22 -14.08
N LEU A 184 13.83 -0.12 -14.08
CA LEU A 184 13.92 0.82 -15.22
C LEU A 184 15.29 0.75 -15.93
N ASN A 185 16.04 -0.34 -15.76
CA ASN A 185 17.19 -0.68 -16.59
C ASN A 185 16.91 -1.94 -17.38
#